data_a91fe041ec4faff98372dfb805e5dec3
#
_entry.id   a91fe041ec4faff98372dfb805e5dec3
#
_cell.length_a   1.000
_cell.length_b   1.000
_cell.length_c   1.000
_cell.angle_alpha   90.00
_cell.angle_beta   90.00
_cell.angle_gamma   90.00
#
_symmetry.space_group_name_H-M   'P 1'
#
loop_
_entity.id
_entity.type
_entity.pdbx_description
1 polymer ?
#
loop_
_entity_poly.entity_id
_entity_poly.type
_entity_poly.pdbx_seq_one_letter_code
_entity_poly.pdbx_strand_id
1 'polypeptide(L)'
;MNLIDEFHVFVAVAERGSFSAAARVLRLTPSTVSKLIARIERRFGVRAFDRTSKAATLTREGETYLEHIHRVLDAMADVDALADTLTRVPQGMLRVHTMPSFARHQLAPLLPEFIAQYPDLRFEFRLGPRYLTLTDDMDIAIQFGSLSDSSLVARKIASSRRILCASPAYIKRYGTPATPDEITAHRLLSYSIPGRETWAFVEDGKARQIRVESKVAADQADFLLELARAGMGIARLPEFQVINDFTTGRLMPVLAEFCAREPIYAIVRTRRNLSPRLRVFIDFVEQKLRGAPWNVEAR
;
A
#
# COMPACT_ATOMS: atom_id res chain seq x y z
N MET A 1 -8.63 -23.23 -24.29
CA MET A 1 -8.03 -22.88 -22.99
C MET A 1 -6.87 -23.80 -22.75
N ASN A 2 -5.71 -23.26 -22.57
CA ASN A 2 -4.46 -23.97 -22.28
C ASN A 2 -4.33 -24.27 -20.76
N LEU A 3 -3.27 -24.98 -20.36
CA LEU A 3 -3.06 -25.36 -18.95
C LEU A 3 -2.90 -24.15 -18.02
N ILE A 4 -2.31 -23.07 -18.50
CA ILE A 4 -2.11 -21.83 -17.73
C ILE A 4 -3.44 -21.17 -17.44
N ASP A 5 -4.35 -21.12 -18.41
CA ASP A 5 -5.72 -20.60 -18.18
C ASP A 5 -6.46 -21.43 -17.10
N GLU A 6 -6.25 -22.76 -17.11
CA GLU A 6 -6.82 -23.64 -16.08
C GLU A 6 -6.25 -23.35 -14.70
N PHE A 7 -4.94 -23.05 -14.59
CA PHE A 7 -4.31 -22.68 -13.34
C PHE A 7 -4.86 -21.35 -12.79
N HIS A 8 -5.09 -20.37 -13.65
CA HIS A 8 -5.76 -19.13 -13.23
C HIS A 8 -7.17 -19.38 -12.71
N VAL A 9 -7.91 -20.30 -13.34
CA VAL A 9 -9.24 -20.69 -12.84
C VAL A 9 -9.13 -21.37 -11.47
N PHE A 10 -8.14 -22.25 -11.27
CA PHE A 10 -7.92 -22.92 -9.99
C PHE A 10 -7.66 -21.93 -8.86
N VAL A 11 -6.72 -20.99 -9.08
CA VAL A 11 -6.40 -19.92 -8.12
C VAL A 11 -7.63 -19.08 -7.80
N ALA A 12 -8.36 -18.62 -8.82
CA ALA A 12 -9.56 -17.81 -8.61
C ALA A 12 -10.66 -18.53 -7.79
N VAL A 13 -10.82 -19.85 -7.96
CA VAL A 13 -11.77 -20.63 -7.14
C VAL A 13 -11.27 -20.75 -5.70
N ALA A 14 -9.98 -21.00 -5.49
CA ALA A 14 -9.38 -21.11 -4.17
C ALA A 14 -9.52 -19.80 -3.37
N GLU A 15 -9.18 -18.66 -4.00
CA GLU A 15 -9.24 -17.34 -3.35
C GLU A 15 -10.65 -16.86 -3.07
N ARG A 16 -11.60 -17.14 -3.98
CA ARG A 16 -12.99 -16.67 -3.84
C ARG A 16 -13.87 -17.63 -3.01
N GLY A 17 -13.38 -18.81 -2.72
CA GLY A 17 -14.14 -19.85 -1.99
C GLY A 17 -15.44 -20.26 -2.67
N SER A 18 -15.63 -19.96 -3.98
CA SER A 18 -16.88 -20.21 -4.70
C SER A 18 -16.67 -20.28 -6.22
N PHE A 19 -17.15 -21.33 -6.83
CA PHE A 19 -17.16 -21.50 -8.30
C PHE A 19 -17.90 -20.37 -9.02
N SER A 20 -19.04 -19.92 -8.46
CA SER A 20 -19.84 -18.84 -9.05
C SER A 20 -19.16 -17.48 -8.90
N ALA A 21 -18.46 -17.23 -7.79
CA ALA A 21 -17.70 -16.00 -7.59
C ALA A 21 -16.49 -15.93 -8.54
N ALA A 22 -15.74 -17.03 -8.68
CA ALA A 22 -14.64 -17.14 -9.63
C ALA A 22 -15.12 -16.94 -11.08
N ALA A 23 -16.24 -17.56 -11.44
CA ALA A 23 -16.83 -17.43 -12.78
C ALA A 23 -17.13 -15.97 -13.15
N ARG A 24 -17.69 -15.19 -12.21
CA ARG A 24 -17.96 -13.74 -12.41
C ARG A 24 -16.70 -12.95 -12.68
N VAL A 25 -15.66 -13.19 -11.89
CA VAL A 25 -14.38 -12.47 -12.03
C VAL A 25 -13.70 -12.79 -13.36
N LEU A 26 -13.74 -14.07 -13.76
CA LEU A 26 -13.10 -14.57 -14.98
C LEU A 26 -13.96 -14.38 -16.24
N ARG A 27 -15.17 -13.82 -16.12
CA ARG A 27 -16.15 -13.69 -17.21
C ARG A 27 -16.47 -15.02 -17.88
N LEU A 28 -16.57 -16.09 -17.08
CA LEU A 28 -16.91 -17.43 -17.49
C LEU A 28 -18.28 -17.83 -16.91
N THR A 29 -18.84 -18.95 -17.40
CA THR A 29 -20.02 -19.55 -16.74
C THR A 29 -19.58 -20.46 -15.59
N PRO A 30 -20.38 -20.61 -14.52
CA PRO A 30 -20.07 -21.53 -13.42
C PRO A 30 -19.85 -22.99 -13.89
N SER A 31 -20.57 -23.42 -14.92
CA SER A 31 -20.39 -24.74 -15.54
C SER A 31 -19.03 -24.88 -16.21
N THR A 32 -18.54 -23.83 -16.88
CA THR A 32 -17.20 -23.81 -17.49
C THR A 32 -16.13 -23.91 -16.41
N VAL A 33 -16.22 -23.10 -15.34
CA VAL A 33 -15.28 -23.18 -14.21
C VAL A 33 -15.25 -24.58 -13.61
N SER A 34 -16.43 -25.16 -13.34
CA SER A 34 -16.53 -26.53 -12.79
C SER A 34 -15.89 -27.59 -13.69
N LYS A 35 -16.08 -27.49 -15.03
CA LYS A 35 -15.46 -28.41 -16.01
C LYS A 35 -13.93 -28.28 -16.01
N LEU A 36 -13.40 -27.06 -15.89
CA LEU A 36 -11.97 -26.81 -15.88
C LEU A 36 -11.32 -27.33 -14.59
N ILE A 37 -11.91 -27.11 -13.44
CA ILE A 37 -11.44 -27.70 -12.19
C ILE A 37 -11.48 -29.24 -12.26
N ALA A 38 -12.57 -29.82 -12.72
CA ALA A 38 -12.65 -31.28 -12.88
C ALA A 38 -11.62 -31.84 -13.86
N ARG A 39 -11.17 -31.05 -14.85
CA ARG A 39 -10.10 -31.43 -15.78
C ARG A 39 -8.73 -31.41 -15.08
N ILE A 40 -8.45 -30.41 -14.26
CA ILE A 40 -7.23 -30.34 -13.43
C ILE A 40 -7.20 -31.49 -12.43
N GLU A 41 -8.27 -31.73 -11.68
CA GLU A 41 -8.39 -32.83 -10.71
C GLU A 41 -8.13 -34.18 -11.35
N ARG A 42 -8.71 -34.43 -12.54
CA ARG A 42 -8.46 -35.68 -13.31
C ARG A 42 -7.02 -35.77 -13.79
N ARG A 43 -6.42 -34.67 -14.23
CA ARG A 43 -5.04 -34.65 -14.69
C ARG A 43 -4.04 -34.98 -13.57
N PHE A 44 -4.31 -34.51 -12.37
CA PHE A 44 -3.46 -34.72 -11.21
C PHE A 44 -3.82 -35.98 -10.41
N GLY A 45 -4.95 -36.60 -10.70
CA GLY A 45 -5.44 -37.79 -10.02
C GLY A 45 -5.90 -37.53 -8.58
N VAL A 46 -6.24 -36.30 -8.23
CA VAL A 46 -6.63 -35.90 -6.88
C VAL A 46 -7.87 -35.03 -6.87
N ARG A 47 -8.60 -35.03 -5.75
CA ARG A 47 -9.60 -34.01 -5.47
C ARG A 47 -8.95 -32.81 -4.79
N ALA A 48 -9.04 -31.66 -5.44
CA ALA A 48 -8.48 -30.43 -4.91
C ALA A 48 -9.49 -29.58 -4.12
N PHE A 49 -10.79 -29.74 -4.39
CA PHE A 49 -11.86 -29.01 -3.73
C PHE A 49 -12.87 -29.94 -3.08
N ASP A 50 -13.26 -29.65 -1.85
CA ASP A 50 -14.41 -30.24 -1.22
C ASP A 50 -15.68 -29.56 -1.71
N ARG A 51 -16.65 -30.35 -2.18
CA ARG A 51 -17.92 -29.90 -2.75
C ARG A 51 -19.12 -30.13 -1.82
N THR A 52 -18.87 -30.55 -0.59
CA THR A 52 -19.94 -30.91 0.38
C THR A 52 -20.61 -29.69 1.01
N SER A 53 -20.00 -28.50 0.89
CA SER A 53 -20.53 -27.21 1.37
C SER A 53 -20.91 -26.28 0.21
N LYS A 54 -21.75 -25.25 0.49
CA LYS A 54 -22.00 -24.15 -0.47
C LYS A 54 -20.74 -23.37 -0.83
N ALA A 55 -19.64 -23.57 -0.11
CA ALA A 55 -18.32 -22.98 -0.34
C ALA A 55 -17.39 -24.02 -0.98
N ALA A 56 -16.52 -23.57 -1.88
CA ALA A 56 -15.43 -24.36 -2.44
C ALA A 56 -14.22 -24.24 -1.50
N THR A 57 -14.05 -25.20 -0.60
CA THR A 57 -12.87 -25.27 0.29
C THR A 57 -11.82 -26.20 -0.31
N LEU A 58 -10.55 -25.84 -0.19
CA LEU A 58 -9.46 -26.70 -0.62
C LEU A 58 -9.35 -27.93 0.29
N THR A 59 -9.02 -29.07 -0.32
CA THR A 59 -8.52 -30.25 0.40
C THR A 59 -7.05 -30.03 0.76
N ARG A 60 -6.44 -30.87 1.57
CA ARG A 60 -5.00 -30.83 1.88
C ARG A 60 -4.14 -30.98 0.62
N GLU A 61 -4.56 -31.86 -0.30
CA GLU A 61 -3.95 -32.02 -1.61
C GLU A 61 -4.13 -30.75 -2.44
N GLY A 62 -5.32 -30.13 -2.40
CA GLY A 62 -5.62 -28.86 -3.07
C GLY A 62 -4.72 -27.70 -2.62
N GLU A 63 -4.46 -27.59 -1.33
CA GLU A 63 -3.52 -26.59 -0.78
C GLU A 63 -2.10 -26.80 -1.32
N THR A 64 -1.62 -28.04 -1.32
CA THR A 64 -0.31 -28.39 -1.90
C THR A 64 -0.23 -28.02 -3.38
N TYR A 65 -1.26 -28.34 -4.17
CA TYR A 65 -1.30 -27.99 -5.59
C TYR A 65 -1.38 -26.49 -5.80
N LEU A 66 -2.14 -25.74 -4.98
CA LEU A 66 -2.23 -24.29 -5.07
C LEU A 66 -0.83 -23.65 -4.93
N GLU A 67 -0.04 -24.09 -3.96
CA GLU A 67 1.33 -23.60 -3.77
C GLU A 67 2.22 -23.87 -5.02
N HIS A 68 2.11 -25.05 -5.62
CA HIS A 68 2.85 -25.38 -6.83
C HIS A 68 2.35 -24.64 -8.07
N ILE A 69 1.04 -24.45 -8.20
CA ILE A 69 0.43 -23.69 -9.29
C ILE A 69 0.90 -22.23 -9.24
N HIS A 70 0.93 -21.61 -8.05
CA HIS A 70 1.50 -20.25 -7.89
C HIS A 70 2.94 -20.19 -8.40
N ARG A 71 3.80 -21.15 -8.04
CA ARG A 71 5.19 -21.20 -8.52
C ARG A 71 5.30 -21.29 -10.05
N VAL A 72 4.41 -22.04 -10.69
CA VAL A 72 4.37 -22.14 -12.16
C VAL A 72 3.92 -20.82 -12.77
N LEU A 73 2.87 -20.19 -12.25
CA LEU A 73 2.39 -18.92 -12.75
C LEU A 73 3.42 -17.80 -12.55
N ASP A 74 4.12 -17.79 -11.41
CA ASP A 74 5.24 -16.87 -11.15
C ASP A 74 6.39 -17.09 -12.16
N ALA A 75 6.76 -18.36 -12.46
CA ALA A 75 7.78 -18.65 -13.44
C ALA A 75 7.37 -18.22 -14.87
N MET A 76 6.09 -18.33 -15.22
CA MET A 76 5.59 -17.80 -16.51
C MET A 76 5.65 -16.27 -16.54
N ALA A 77 5.24 -15.60 -15.47
CA ALA A 77 5.39 -14.16 -15.35
C ALA A 77 6.86 -13.72 -15.44
N ASP A 78 7.79 -14.53 -14.93
CA ASP A 78 9.22 -14.31 -15.06
C ASP A 78 9.69 -14.42 -16.54
N VAL A 79 9.14 -15.36 -17.31
CA VAL A 79 9.43 -15.47 -18.75
C VAL A 79 8.90 -14.28 -19.53
N ASP A 80 7.67 -13.83 -19.21
CA ASP A 80 7.07 -12.63 -19.82
C ASP A 80 7.90 -11.39 -19.47
N ALA A 81 8.37 -11.28 -18.21
CA ALA A 81 9.24 -10.21 -17.75
C ALA A 81 10.62 -10.25 -18.45
N LEU A 82 11.13 -11.44 -18.81
CA LEU A 82 12.37 -11.58 -19.59
C LEU A 82 12.17 -11.09 -21.03
N ALA A 83 11.05 -11.42 -21.64
CA ALA A 83 10.68 -10.91 -22.97
C ALA A 83 10.60 -9.39 -22.97
N ASP A 84 9.98 -8.79 -21.97
CA ASP A 84 9.92 -7.33 -21.74
C ASP A 84 11.33 -6.73 -21.53
N THR A 85 12.27 -7.47 -20.92
CA THR A 85 13.65 -7.01 -20.70
C THR A 85 14.45 -6.99 -22.02
N LEU A 86 14.19 -7.91 -22.92
CA LEU A 86 14.83 -7.97 -24.23
C LEU A 86 14.35 -6.89 -25.19
N THR A 87 13.14 -6.36 -25.00
CA THR A 87 12.57 -5.28 -25.83
C THR A 87 13.04 -3.87 -25.44
N ARG A 88 13.79 -3.70 -24.36
CA ARG A 88 14.41 -2.44 -23.86
C ARG A 88 13.47 -1.25 -23.60
N VAL A 89 12.23 -1.27 -23.99
CA VAL A 89 11.28 -0.16 -23.80
C VAL A 89 10.18 -0.57 -22.82
N PRO A 90 10.10 0.07 -21.64
CA PRO A 90 9.01 -0.19 -20.70
C PRO A 90 7.66 0.21 -21.31
N GLN A 91 6.71 -0.74 -21.38
CA GLN A 91 5.39 -0.51 -21.93
C GLN A 91 4.30 -1.26 -21.18
N GLY A 92 3.02 -0.90 -21.42
CA GLY A 92 1.86 -1.59 -20.87
C GLY A 92 1.27 -0.91 -19.64
N MET A 93 0.39 -1.61 -18.92
CA MET A 93 -0.32 -1.09 -17.75
C MET A 93 0.46 -1.34 -16.47
N LEU A 94 0.60 -0.30 -15.64
CA LEU A 94 1.14 -0.38 -14.28
C LEU A 94 0.04 -0.02 -13.27
N ARG A 95 -0.33 -0.98 -12.43
CA ARG A 95 -1.35 -0.83 -11.40
C ARG A 95 -0.71 -0.58 -10.05
N VAL A 96 -0.93 0.63 -9.54
CA VAL A 96 -0.29 1.14 -8.32
C VAL A 96 -1.33 1.31 -7.21
N HIS A 97 -1.13 0.63 -6.10
CA HIS A 97 -1.90 0.88 -4.87
C HIS A 97 -1.11 1.77 -3.92
N THR A 98 -1.73 2.80 -3.36
CA THR A 98 -1.11 3.65 -2.33
C THR A 98 -2.14 4.46 -1.54
N MET A 99 -1.69 5.10 -0.47
CA MET A 99 -2.52 6.03 0.30
C MET A 99 -2.85 7.28 -0.54
N PRO A 100 -4.08 7.82 -0.43
CA PRO A 100 -4.49 9.04 -1.14
C PRO A 100 -3.53 10.21 -0.93
N SER A 101 -3.09 10.45 0.31
CA SER A 101 -2.15 11.54 0.63
C SER A 101 -0.79 11.37 -0.06
N PHE A 102 -0.25 10.15 -0.16
CA PHE A 102 1.02 9.91 -0.86
C PHE A 102 0.86 10.07 -2.38
N ALA A 103 -0.22 9.54 -2.95
CA ALA A 103 -0.53 9.74 -4.35
C ALA A 103 -0.62 11.22 -4.71
N ARG A 104 -1.38 12.00 -3.94
CA ARG A 104 -1.62 13.43 -4.18
C ARG A 104 -0.36 14.27 -4.02
N HIS A 105 0.36 14.11 -2.91
CA HIS A 105 1.45 15.01 -2.55
C HIS A 105 2.81 14.59 -3.09
N GLN A 106 2.98 13.31 -3.46
CA GLN A 106 4.27 12.80 -3.91
C GLN A 106 4.23 12.24 -5.33
N LEU A 107 3.27 11.37 -5.68
CA LEU A 107 3.28 10.77 -7.01
C LEU A 107 2.72 11.70 -8.10
N ALA A 108 1.60 12.37 -7.85
CA ALA A 108 0.97 13.22 -8.85
C ALA A 108 1.89 14.33 -9.42
N PRO A 109 2.72 15.02 -8.61
CA PRO A 109 3.69 15.97 -9.15
C PRO A 109 4.80 15.35 -9.99
N LEU A 110 5.12 14.07 -9.78
CA LEU A 110 6.19 13.35 -10.48
C LEU A 110 5.74 12.70 -11.78
N LEU A 111 4.45 12.36 -11.88
CA LEU A 111 3.89 11.63 -13.03
C LEU A 111 4.10 12.29 -14.38
N PRO A 112 3.94 13.64 -14.55
CA PRO A 112 4.15 14.27 -15.85
C PRO A 112 5.56 14.01 -16.40
N GLU A 113 6.60 14.13 -15.56
CA GLU A 113 7.98 13.85 -15.97
C GLU A 113 8.18 12.38 -16.30
N PHE A 114 7.62 11.48 -15.48
CA PHE A 114 7.74 10.05 -15.71
C PHE A 114 7.07 9.60 -17.00
N ILE A 115 5.85 10.10 -17.29
CA ILE A 115 5.10 9.78 -18.51
C ILE A 115 5.82 10.32 -19.74
N ALA A 116 6.46 11.50 -19.66
CA ALA A 116 7.27 12.03 -20.75
C ALA A 116 8.49 11.15 -21.07
N GLN A 117 9.09 10.50 -20.06
CA GLN A 117 10.20 9.55 -20.25
C GLN A 117 9.76 8.18 -20.77
N TYR A 118 8.54 7.75 -20.42
CA TYR A 118 7.99 6.42 -20.74
C TYR A 118 6.57 6.53 -21.32
N PRO A 119 6.41 7.03 -22.54
CA PRO A 119 5.09 7.36 -23.12
C PRO A 119 4.21 6.14 -23.39
N ASP A 120 4.80 4.95 -23.50
CA ASP A 120 4.08 3.70 -23.75
C ASP A 120 3.55 3.03 -22.47
N LEU A 121 3.83 3.63 -21.30
CA LEU A 121 3.27 3.20 -20.02
C LEU A 121 1.92 3.84 -19.73
N ARG A 122 0.99 3.03 -19.26
CA ARG A 122 -0.32 3.45 -18.76
C ARG A 122 -0.41 3.16 -17.28
N PHE A 123 -1.15 3.98 -16.55
CA PHE A 123 -1.29 3.85 -15.10
C PHE A 123 -2.74 3.66 -14.67
N GLU A 124 -2.92 2.79 -13.69
CA GLU A 124 -4.15 2.69 -12.91
C GLU A 124 -3.79 2.84 -11.43
N PHE A 125 -4.32 3.87 -10.77
CA PHE A 125 -4.10 4.08 -9.34
C PHE A 125 -5.32 3.63 -8.55
N ARG A 126 -5.11 2.79 -7.55
CA ARG A 126 -6.09 2.49 -6.51
C ARG A 126 -5.66 3.16 -5.22
N LEU A 127 -6.45 4.13 -4.78
CA LEU A 127 -6.17 4.91 -3.60
C LEU A 127 -7.04 4.43 -2.45
N GLY A 128 -6.40 3.97 -1.39
CA GLY A 128 -7.10 3.38 -0.27
C GLY A 128 -6.26 3.22 0.98
N PRO A 129 -6.85 2.72 2.07
CA PRO A 129 -6.16 2.51 3.33
C PRO A 129 -5.04 1.46 3.20
N ARG A 130 -4.05 1.57 4.08
CA ARG A 130 -2.82 0.76 4.16
C ARG A 130 -3.02 -0.76 4.18
N TYR A 131 -4.20 -1.24 4.56
CA TYR A 131 -4.47 -2.65 4.85
C TYR A 131 -4.87 -3.49 3.64
N LEU A 132 -4.90 -2.89 2.46
CA LEU A 132 -5.10 -3.70 1.27
C LEU A 132 -3.82 -4.48 1.01
N THR A 133 -3.87 -5.76 1.27
CA THR A 133 -2.91 -6.75 0.78
C THR A 133 -2.70 -6.47 -0.71
N LEU A 134 -1.48 -6.64 -1.22
CA LEU A 134 -1.21 -6.57 -2.65
C LEU A 134 -2.10 -7.61 -3.34
N THR A 135 -3.27 -7.16 -3.83
CA THR A 135 -4.25 -8.02 -4.51
C THR A 135 -3.72 -8.45 -5.87
N ASP A 136 -4.22 -9.57 -6.41
CA ASP A 136 -3.69 -10.15 -7.66
C ASP A 136 -3.77 -9.22 -8.86
N ASP A 137 -4.60 -8.21 -8.79
CA ASP A 137 -4.79 -7.19 -9.82
C ASP A 137 -3.92 -5.93 -9.63
N MET A 138 -3.00 -5.92 -8.64
CA MET A 138 -2.04 -4.82 -8.41
C MET A 138 -0.61 -5.27 -8.67
N ASP A 139 0.16 -4.44 -9.37
CA ASP A 139 1.57 -4.69 -9.67
C ASP A 139 2.48 -4.25 -8.50
N ILE A 140 2.13 -3.15 -7.84
CA ILE A 140 2.91 -2.56 -6.75
C ILE A 140 2.00 -1.90 -5.71
N ALA A 141 2.39 -1.99 -4.44
CA ALA A 141 1.84 -1.17 -3.36
C ALA A 141 2.91 -0.27 -2.74
N ILE A 142 2.59 1.01 -2.48
CA ILE A 142 3.46 1.91 -1.74
C ILE A 142 2.85 2.15 -0.36
N GLN A 143 3.58 1.79 0.69
CA GLN A 143 3.11 1.84 2.07
C GLN A 143 4.06 2.61 2.97
N PHE A 144 3.49 3.31 3.97
CA PHE A 144 4.19 4.09 4.98
C PHE A 144 4.10 3.42 6.35
N GLY A 145 5.24 3.23 7.02
CA GLY A 145 5.40 2.64 8.34
C GLY A 145 5.74 1.14 8.32
N SER A 146 5.69 0.48 9.47
CA SER A 146 6.05 -0.93 9.62
C SER A 146 5.22 -1.85 8.73
N LEU A 147 5.83 -2.91 8.26
CA LEU A 147 5.17 -3.99 7.54
C LEU A 147 4.77 -5.08 8.54
N SER A 148 3.61 -5.69 8.34
CA SER A 148 3.33 -7.00 8.95
C SER A 148 4.15 -8.07 8.24
N ASP A 149 4.51 -9.14 8.94
CA ASP A 149 5.17 -10.29 8.33
C ASP A 149 4.35 -10.80 7.16
N SER A 150 4.96 -10.75 5.97
CA SER A 150 4.33 -11.22 4.75
C SER A 150 5.39 -11.85 3.84
N SER A 151 4.96 -12.76 2.98
CA SER A 151 5.79 -13.34 1.91
C SER A 151 6.15 -12.33 0.81
N LEU A 152 5.62 -11.10 0.91
CA LEU A 152 5.83 -10.02 -0.04
C LEU A 152 7.22 -9.40 0.10
N VAL A 153 7.73 -8.95 -1.01
CA VAL A 153 9.03 -8.30 -1.07
C VAL A 153 8.88 -6.79 -0.94
N ALA A 154 9.53 -6.22 0.05
CA ALA A 154 9.53 -4.79 0.29
C ALA A 154 10.92 -4.18 -0.01
N ARG A 155 10.91 -3.07 -0.76
CA ARG A 155 12.08 -2.20 -0.96
C ARG A 155 11.80 -0.86 -0.30
N LYS A 156 12.64 -0.45 0.65
CA LYS A 156 12.57 0.88 1.24
C LYS A 156 12.94 1.91 0.16
N ILE A 157 12.03 2.84 -0.12
CA ILE A 157 12.21 3.90 -1.13
C ILE A 157 12.39 5.28 -0.51
N ALA A 158 11.94 5.47 0.72
CA ALA A 158 12.08 6.73 1.46
C ALA A 158 11.85 6.48 2.96
N SER A 159 11.95 7.56 3.74
CA SER A 159 11.60 7.57 5.16
C SER A 159 11.03 8.93 5.53
N SER A 160 9.94 8.97 6.27
CA SER A 160 9.27 10.22 6.68
C SER A 160 8.81 10.12 8.12
N ARG A 161 8.56 11.27 8.76
CA ARG A 161 7.94 11.30 10.10
C ARG A 161 6.43 11.36 10.00
N ARG A 162 5.75 10.87 11.04
CA ARG A 162 4.38 11.31 11.36
C ARG A 162 4.49 12.45 12.35
N ILE A 163 4.46 13.67 11.84
CA ILE A 163 4.67 14.86 12.63
C ILE A 163 3.34 15.43 13.15
N LEU A 164 3.37 15.97 14.35
CA LEU A 164 2.25 16.73 14.88
C LEU A 164 2.32 18.15 14.35
N CYS A 165 1.17 18.69 14.00
CA CYS A 165 1.09 20.05 13.48
C CYS A 165 -0.22 20.74 13.85
N ALA A 166 -0.17 22.06 13.98
CA ALA A 166 -1.34 22.92 14.20
C ALA A 166 -1.13 24.26 13.49
N SER A 167 -2.22 25.01 13.28
CA SER A 167 -2.11 26.37 12.75
C SER A 167 -1.58 27.35 13.79
N PRO A 168 -0.91 28.45 13.37
CA PRO A 168 -0.49 29.51 14.29
C PRO A 168 -1.66 30.08 15.11
N ALA A 169 -2.84 30.17 14.52
CA ALA A 169 -4.04 30.65 15.22
C ALA A 169 -4.47 29.72 16.37
N TYR A 170 -4.38 28.41 16.16
CA TYR A 170 -4.61 27.44 17.22
C TYR A 170 -3.61 27.57 18.36
N ILE A 171 -2.31 27.61 18.01
CA ILE A 171 -1.22 27.74 19.00
C ILE A 171 -1.33 29.02 19.79
N LYS A 172 -1.61 30.15 19.14
CA LYS A 172 -1.83 31.45 19.83
C LYS A 172 -2.95 31.39 20.87
N ARG A 173 -4.00 30.59 20.59
CA ARG A 173 -5.17 30.51 21.45
C ARG A 173 -5.03 29.51 22.60
N TYR A 174 -4.37 28.36 22.34
CA TYR A 174 -4.38 27.23 23.27
C TYR A 174 -2.99 26.85 23.79
N GLY A 175 -1.94 27.55 23.35
CA GLY A 175 -0.57 27.22 23.70
C GLY A 175 0.03 26.07 22.85
N THR A 176 1.32 25.85 23.08
CA THR A 176 2.08 24.73 22.46
C THR A 176 2.40 23.73 23.56
N PRO A 177 2.04 22.45 23.43
CA PRO A 177 2.46 21.43 24.38
C PRO A 177 4.00 21.29 24.33
N ALA A 178 4.62 21.26 25.51
CA ALA A 178 6.07 21.12 25.66
C ALA A 178 6.49 19.64 25.78
N THR A 179 5.60 18.79 26.24
CA THR A 179 5.85 17.34 26.41
C THR A 179 4.75 16.50 25.76
N PRO A 180 5.04 15.22 25.42
CA PRO A 180 4.04 14.33 24.90
C PRO A 180 2.79 14.15 25.80
N ASP A 181 2.93 14.24 27.12
CA ASP A 181 1.80 14.10 28.05
C ASP A 181 0.79 15.24 27.92
N GLU A 182 1.26 16.45 27.69
CA GLU A 182 0.42 17.63 27.56
C GLU A 182 -0.50 17.57 26.34
N ILE A 183 -0.22 16.67 25.37
CA ILE A 183 -1.03 16.54 24.15
C ILE A 183 -2.50 16.22 24.45
N THR A 184 -2.76 15.50 25.54
CA THR A 184 -4.11 15.08 25.94
C THR A 184 -4.99 16.25 26.40
N ALA A 185 -4.39 17.37 26.79
CA ALA A 185 -5.12 18.59 27.14
C ALA A 185 -5.54 19.41 25.90
N HIS A 186 -5.05 19.06 24.71
CA HIS A 186 -5.35 19.76 23.48
C HIS A 186 -6.51 19.13 22.70
N ARG A 187 -7.04 19.89 21.74
CA ARG A 187 -7.99 19.37 20.76
C ARG A 187 -7.24 18.58 19.70
N LEU A 188 -7.53 17.30 19.60
CA LEU A 188 -6.84 16.40 18.70
C LEU A 188 -7.71 16.06 17.49
N LEU A 189 -7.06 15.91 16.34
CA LEU A 189 -7.63 15.47 15.08
C LEU A 189 -6.99 14.13 14.74
N SER A 190 -7.76 13.05 14.79
CA SER A 190 -7.21 11.70 14.68
C SER A 190 -7.77 10.91 13.49
N TYR A 191 -7.09 9.82 13.15
CA TYR A 191 -7.60 8.87 12.19
C TYR A 191 -8.70 8.01 12.81
N SER A 192 -9.82 7.83 12.08
CA SER A 192 -10.91 6.90 12.42
C SER A 192 -10.61 5.46 11.97
N ILE A 193 -9.37 5.01 12.15
CA ILE A 193 -8.90 3.69 11.73
C ILE A 193 -8.58 2.89 13.00
N PRO A 194 -9.09 1.66 13.16
CA PRO A 194 -8.78 0.82 14.30
C PRO A 194 -7.26 0.69 14.56
N GLY A 195 -6.84 0.77 15.81
CA GLY A 195 -5.44 0.75 16.22
C GLY A 195 -4.70 2.10 16.05
N ARG A 196 -5.41 3.19 15.73
CA ARG A 196 -4.85 4.54 15.62
C ARG A 196 -5.25 5.47 16.78
N GLU A 197 -5.85 4.90 17.83
CA GLU A 197 -6.22 5.60 19.07
C GLU A 197 -4.99 5.92 19.93
N THR A 198 -3.82 5.42 19.56
CA THR A 198 -2.56 5.71 20.24
C THR A 198 -1.58 6.42 19.31
N TRP A 199 -0.92 7.43 19.83
CA TRP A 199 0.18 8.12 19.16
C TRP A 199 1.51 7.70 19.78
N ALA A 200 2.43 7.25 18.92
CA ALA A 200 3.77 6.87 19.35
C ALA A 200 4.70 8.09 19.33
N PHE A 201 5.43 8.26 20.40
CA PHE A 201 6.49 9.25 20.60
C PHE A 201 7.80 8.53 20.90
N VAL A 202 8.92 9.19 20.69
CA VAL A 202 10.24 8.71 21.10
C VAL A 202 10.81 9.70 22.10
N GLU A 203 11.10 9.22 23.30
CA GLU A 203 11.67 9.98 24.39
C GLU A 203 12.89 9.23 24.93
N ASP A 204 14.07 9.84 24.95
CA ASP A 204 15.34 9.22 25.34
C ASP A 204 15.63 7.87 24.62
N GLY A 205 15.29 7.82 23.31
CA GLY A 205 15.47 6.63 22.48
C GLY A 205 14.46 5.50 22.73
N LYS A 206 13.48 5.70 23.61
CA LYS A 206 12.44 4.72 23.93
C LYS A 206 11.10 5.10 23.29
N ALA A 207 10.43 4.12 22.70
CA ALA A 207 9.09 4.32 22.17
C ALA A 207 8.08 4.41 23.34
N ARG A 208 7.28 5.46 23.34
CA ARG A 208 6.18 5.68 24.27
C ARG A 208 4.89 5.85 23.51
N GLN A 209 3.81 5.24 23.98
CA GLN A 209 2.49 5.35 23.36
C GLN A 209 1.54 6.10 24.28
N ILE A 210 0.85 7.09 23.72
CA ILE A 210 -0.15 7.87 24.43
C ILE A 210 -1.50 7.64 23.73
N ARG A 211 -2.48 7.21 24.50
CA ARG A 211 -3.85 7.10 24.01
C ARG A 211 -4.42 8.50 23.81
N VAL A 212 -5.00 8.72 22.63
CA VAL A 212 -5.57 10.02 22.26
C VAL A 212 -7.06 9.90 22.05
N GLU A 213 -7.79 10.86 22.61
CA GLU A 213 -9.22 11.01 22.38
C GLU A 213 -9.45 12.26 21.53
N SER A 214 -10.17 12.11 20.43
CA SER A 214 -10.45 13.22 19.53
C SER A 214 -11.95 13.44 19.36
N LYS A 215 -12.34 14.71 19.28
CA LYS A 215 -13.74 15.05 18.94
C LYS A 215 -14.03 14.90 17.45
N VAL A 216 -12.98 14.92 16.63
CA VAL A 216 -13.09 14.76 15.18
C VAL A 216 -12.08 13.71 14.73
N ALA A 217 -12.59 12.67 14.08
CA ALA A 217 -11.80 11.64 13.47
C ALA A 217 -12.22 11.44 12.01
N ALA A 218 -11.26 11.14 11.13
CA ALA A 218 -11.49 10.87 9.72
C ALA A 218 -10.54 9.80 9.20
N ASP A 219 -10.91 9.12 8.14
CA ASP A 219 -10.07 8.11 7.49
C ASP A 219 -9.12 8.70 6.43
N GLN A 220 -9.29 10.00 6.09
CA GLN A 220 -8.52 10.71 5.10
C GLN A 220 -7.61 11.78 5.72
N ALA A 221 -6.30 11.64 5.45
CA ALA A 221 -5.29 12.58 5.93
C ALA A 221 -5.50 14.01 5.40
N ASP A 222 -5.95 14.14 4.16
CA ASP A 222 -6.17 15.45 3.54
C ASP A 222 -7.30 16.22 4.22
N PHE A 223 -8.34 15.53 4.69
CA PHE A 223 -9.40 16.17 5.47
C PHE A 223 -8.90 16.65 6.83
N LEU A 224 -8.11 15.83 7.53
CA LEU A 224 -7.49 16.23 8.79
C LEU A 224 -6.52 17.41 8.62
N LEU A 225 -5.81 17.47 7.48
CA LEU A 225 -4.95 18.59 7.13
C LEU A 225 -5.74 19.91 7.03
N GLU A 226 -6.88 19.90 6.33
CA GLU A 226 -7.72 21.10 6.21
C GLU A 226 -8.28 21.55 7.56
N LEU A 227 -8.67 20.63 8.44
CA LEU A 227 -9.11 20.96 9.79
C LEU A 227 -8.00 21.56 10.65
N ALA A 228 -6.76 21.06 10.51
CA ALA A 228 -5.60 21.62 11.20
C ALA A 228 -5.29 23.05 10.70
N ARG A 229 -5.34 23.28 9.38
CA ARG A 229 -5.21 24.63 8.77
C ARG A 229 -6.28 25.59 9.25
N ALA A 230 -7.52 25.10 9.42
CA ALA A 230 -8.64 25.87 9.95
C ALA A 230 -8.55 26.15 11.47
N GLY A 231 -7.50 25.68 12.14
CA GLY A 231 -7.31 25.93 13.58
C GLY A 231 -8.19 25.10 14.51
N MET A 232 -8.69 23.97 14.04
CA MET A 232 -9.58 23.11 14.82
C MET A 232 -8.86 22.29 15.90
N GLY A 233 -7.53 22.03 15.72
CA GLY A 233 -6.77 21.21 16.64
C GLY A 233 -5.38 20.85 16.14
N ILE A 234 -4.73 19.95 16.87
CA ILE A 234 -3.46 19.35 16.52
C ILE A 234 -3.72 18.04 15.74
N ALA A 235 -3.16 17.92 14.54
CA ALA A 235 -3.21 16.71 13.73
C ALA A 235 -1.87 16.01 13.72
N ARG A 236 -1.86 14.66 13.62
CA ARG A 236 -0.65 13.87 13.38
C ARG A 236 -0.64 13.35 11.95
N LEU A 237 0.14 14.00 11.09
CA LEU A 237 0.13 13.80 9.65
C LEU A 237 1.52 13.38 9.12
N PRO A 238 1.61 12.71 7.96
CA PRO A 238 2.89 12.48 7.30
C PRO A 238 3.59 13.80 6.98
N GLU A 239 4.88 13.91 7.31
CA GLU A 239 5.67 15.11 7.07
C GLU A 239 5.71 15.51 5.59
N PHE A 240 5.75 14.52 4.69
CA PHE A 240 5.68 14.76 3.24
C PHE A 240 4.39 15.46 2.77
N GLN A 241 3.35 15.45 3.58
CA GLN A 241 2.08 16.11 3.29
C GLN A 241 2.05 17.56 3.76
N VAL A 242 2.74 17.86 4.85
CA VAL A 242 2.65 19.16 5.54
C VAL A 242 3.89 20.04 5.39
N ILE A 243 4.96 19.55 4.77
CA ILE A 243 6.22 20.29 4.67
C ILE A 243 6.06 21.67 4.01
N ASN A 244 5.22 21.78 2.99
CA ASN A 244 4.92 23.07 2.34
C ASN A 244 4.12 24.03 3.24
N ASP A 245 3.32 23.49 4.16
CA ASP A 245 2.60 24.30 5.13
C ASP A 245 3.54 24.87 6.20
N PHE A 246 4.58 24.14 6.57
CA PHE A 246 5.64 24.64 7.45
C PHE A 246 6.41 25.76 6.77
N THR A 247 6.82 25.55 5.52
CA THR A 247 7.55 26.57 4.75
C THR A 247 6.75 27.85 4.56
N THR A 248 5.43 27.74 4.36
CA THR A 248 4.54 28.90 4.17
C THR A 248 3.96 29.48 5.47
N GLY A 249 4.28 28.90 6.62
CA GLY A 249 3.76 29.32 7.92
C GLY A 249 2.26 29.05 8.14
N ARG A 250 1.60 28.27 7.29
CA ARG A 250 0.19 27.87 7.48
C ARG A 250 -0.01 26.91 8.64
N LEU A 251 0.99 26.05 8.86
CA LEU A 251 1.07 25.14 10.00
C LEU A 251 2.44 25.30 10.68
N MET A 252 2.48 24.93 11.94
CA MET A 252 3.69 24.85 12.75
C MET A 252 3.86 23.42 13.25
N PRO A 253 5.10 22.88 13.28
CA PRO A 253 5.36 21.60 13.91
C PRO A 253 5.16 21.69 15.42
N VAL A 254 4.67 20.60 16.01
CA VAL A 254 4.44 20.46 17.45
C VAL A 254 5.12 19.17 17.89
N LEU A 255 5.91 19.21 18.97
CA LEU A 255 6.65 18.06 19.52
C LEU A 255 7.44 17.29 18.44
N ALA A 256 8.09 18.02 17.51
CA ALA A 256 8.73 17.41 16.34
C ALA A 256 9.91 16.50 16.72
N GLU A 257 10.61 16.81 17.80
CA GLU A 257 11.73 16.06 18.37
C GLU A 257 11.32 14.69 18.90
N PHE A 258 10.06 14.53 19.29
CA PHE A 258 9.50 13.26 19.76
C PHE A 258 8.91 12.38 18.62
N CYS A 259 8.95 12.85 17.37
CA CYS A 259 8.36 12.14 16.24
C CYS A 259 9.39 11.25 15.53
N ALA A 260 9.25 9.94 15.67
CA ALA A 260 10.09 8.98 14.98
C ALA A 260 9.90 8.99 13.44
N ARG A 261 10.97 8.63 12.74
CA ARG A 261 10.90 8.36 11.30
C ARG A 261 10.39 6.94 11.04
N GLU A 262 9.53 6.83 10.07
CA GLU A 262 8.98 5.57 9.60
C GLU A 262 9.37 5.36 8.13
N PRO A 263 9.70 4.13 7.71
CA PRO A 263 10.05 3.85 6.32
C PRO A 263 8.83 3.93 5.39
N ILE A 264 9.10 4.22 4.12
CA ILE A 264 8.16 4.09 3.01
C ILE A 264 8.67 2.97 2.13
N TYR A 265 7.83 1.98 1.87
CA TYR A 265 8.17 0.80 1.11
C TYR A 265 7.41 0.74 -0.21
N ALA A 266 8.11 0.35 -1.27
CA ALA A 266 7.54 -0.24 -2.46
C ALA A 266 7.45 -1.74 -2.24
N ILE A 267 6.25 -2.30 -2.32
CA ILE A 267 5.95 -3.70 -2.05
C ILE A 267 5.53 -4.35 -3.36
N VAL A 268 6.17 -5.45 -3.69
CA VAL A 268 5.92 -6.24 -4.88
C VAL A 268 5.86 -7.74 -4.52
N ARG A 269 5.33 -8.58 -5.39
CA ARG A 269 5.17 -10.02 -5.11
C ARG A 269 6.50 -10.78 -5.13
N THR A 270 7.42 -10.41 -6.00
CA THR A 270 8.68 -11.12 -6.19
C THR A 270 9.86 -10.19 -6.37
N ARG A 271 11.04 -10.61 -5.92
CA ARG A 271 12.32 -9.94 -6.19
C ARG A 271 12.97 -10.40 -7.49
N ARG A 272 12.73 -11.66 -7.86
CA ARG A 272 13.33 -12.23 -9.07
C ARG A 272 12.55 -11.70 -10.26
N ASN A 273 13.25 -11.02 -11.17
CA ASN A 273 12.72 -10.52 -12.45
C ASN A 273 11.56 -9.53 -12.32
N LEU A 274 11.75 -8.43 -11.58
CA LEU A 274 10.84 -7.29 -11.69
C LEU A 274 10.71 -6.89 -13.15
N SER A 275 9.47 -6.78 -13.64
CA SER A 275 9.23 -6.32 -15.02
C SER A 275 9.90 -4.96 -15.23
N PRO A 276 10.40 -4.65 -16.43
CA PRO A 276 11.06 -3.37 -16.72
C PRO A 276 10.22 -2.16 -16.29
N ARG A 277 8.90 -2.20 -16.52
CA ARG A 277 7.97 -1.12 -16.11
C ARG A 277 7.95 -0.89 -14.59
N LEU A 278 7.97 -1.96 -13.79
CA LEU A 278 8.04 -1.86 -12.32
C LEU A 278 9.37 -1.30 -11.86
N ARG A 279 10.47 -1.79 -12.43
CA ARG A 279 11.81 -1.37 -12.07
C ARG A 279 12.01 0.12 -12.32
N VAL A 280 11.72 0.60 -13.54
CA VAL A 280 11.91 2.02 -13.88
C VAL A 280 11.02 2.93 -13.03
N PHE A 281 9.81 2.48 -12.69
CA PHE A 281 8.92 3.25 -11.83
C PHE A 281 9.45 3.35 -10.39
N ILE A 282 9.86 2.23 -9.80
CA ILE A 282 10.41 2.22 -8.43
C ILE A 282 11.69 3.04 -8.35
N ASP A 283 12.61 2.86 -9.31
CA ASP A 283 13.90 3.57 -9.35
C ASP A 283 13.68 5.07 -9.54
N PHE A 284 12.77 5.48 -10.42
CA PHE A 284 12.41 6.88 -10.63
C PHE A 284 11.83 7.51 -9.36
N VAL A 285 10.82 6.87 -8.76
CA VAL A 285 10.19 7.37 -7.53
C VAL A 285 11.22 7.47 -6.40
N GLU A 286 12.03 6.42 -6.17
CA GLU A 286 13.08 6.46 -5.15
C GLU A 286 14.08 7.59 -5.39
N GLN A 287 14.55 7.76 -6.64
CA GLN A 287 15.49 8.83 -7.00
C GLN A 287 14.91 10.22 -6.69
N LYS A 288 13.65 10.47 -7.08
CA LYS A 288 12.98 11.75 -6.81
C LYS A 288 12.75 12.01 -5.33
N LEU A 289 12.36 10.98 -4.59
CA LEU A 289 12.13 11.10 -3.16
C LEU A 289 13.43 11.27 -2.35
N ARG A 290 14.57 10.81 -2.85
CA ARG A 290 15.88 10.93 -2.16
C ARG A 290 16.28 12.37 -1.92
N GLY A 291 15.92 13.30 -2.80
CA GLY A 291 16.16 14.73 -2.67
C GLY A 291 15.07 15.53 -1.96
N ALA A 292 14.01 14.86 -1.50
CA ALA A 292 12.88 15.55 -0.88
C ALA A 292 13.25 16.09 0.52
N PRO A 293 12.83 17.32 0.89
CA PRO A 293 13.24 17.96 2.14
C PRO A 293 12.75 17.23 3.40
N TRP A 294 11.73 16.42 3.29
CA TRP A 294 11.21 15.57 4.36
C TRP A 294 11.88 14.17 4.43
N ASN A 295 12.68 13.79 3.42
CA ASN A 295 13.38 12.50 3.35
C ASN A 295 14.87 12.64 3.70
N VAL A 296 15.16 13.37 4.75
CA VAL A 296 16.54 13.52 5.25
C VAL A 296 16.83 12.32 6.14
N GLU A 297 17.85 11.52 5.80
CA GLU A 297 18.37 10.51 6.73
C GLU A 297 19.00 11.24 7.92
N ALA A 298 18.69 10.79 9.13
CA ALA A 298 19.37 11.28 10.33
C ALA A 298 20.88 10.99 10.15
N ARG A 299 21.69 12.06 10.13
CA ARG A 299 23.14 11.95 10.19
C ARG A 299 23.59 11.44 11.53
#